data_349ce7b5b54836145d2ccbe31a869681
#
_entry.id   349ce7b5b54836145d2ccbe31a869681
#
_cell.length_a   1.000
_cell.length_b   1.000
_cell.length_c   1.000
_cell.angle_alpha   90.00
_cell.angle_beta   90.00
_cell.angle_gamma   90.00
#
_symmetry.space_group_name_H-M   'P 1'
#
loop_
_entity.id
_entity.type
_entity.pdbx_description
1 polymer ?
#
loop_
_entity_poly.entity_id
_entity_poly.type
_entity_poly.pdbx_seq_one_letter_code
_entity_poly.pdbx_strand_id
1 'polypeptide(L)'
;MKHPFIELIDLEIDTMVSGASVCSLVINPEKHHNPHGITDGSVFFALADTGMVAALASVLAANEICMTIEIKINYFKATRQGKLTCQTELIHRGKTLANLQSKLFSGDKLVAQANGSFAILEARNEG
;
A
#
# COMPACT_ATOMS: atom_id res chain seq x y z
N MET A 1 13.69 9.77 -1.36
CA MET A 1 14.07 8.58 -0.56
C MET A 1 14.02 7.34 -1.43
N LYS A 2 15.06 6.56 -1.40
CA LYS A 2 15.14 5.34 -2.17
C LYS A 2 14.30 4.23 -1.52
N HIS A 3 13.53 3.49 -2.31
CA HIS A 3 12.69 2.42 -1.80
C HIS A 3 12.94 1.14 -2.61
N PRO A 4 13.96 0.36 -2.23
CA PRO A 4 14.43 -0.77 -3.04
C PRO A 4 13.35 -1.79 -3.39
N PHE A 5 12.49 -2.14 -2.43
CA PHE A 5 11.49 -3.17 -2.67
C PHE A 5 10.45 -2.75 -3.73
N ILE A 6 9.89 -1.56 -3.62
CA ILE A 6 8.90 -1.13 -4.60
C ILE A 6 9.50 -0.88 -5.98
N GLU A 7 10.78 -0.46 -6.03
CA GLU A 7 11.49 -0.36 -7.30
C GLU A 7 11.66 -1.73 -7.96
N LEU A 8 11.95 -2.76 -7.16
CA LEU A 8 12.14 -4.12 -7.66
C LEU A 8 10.88 -4.67 -8.33
N ILE A 9 9.71 -4.36 -7.81
CA ILE A 9 8.44 -4.86 -8.35
C ILE A 9 7.72 -3.84 -9.23
N ASP A 10 8.37 -2.73 -9.54
CA ASP A 10 7.84 -1.65 -10.41
C ASP A 10 6.54 -1.03 -9.88
N LEU A 11 6.42 -0.92 -8.56
CA LEU A 11 5.31 -0.25 -7.91
C LEU A 11 5.59 1.24 -7.82
N GLU A 12 4.60 2.08 -8.12
CA GLU A 12 4.73 3.52 -8.05
C GLU A 12 3.76 4.13 -7.05
N ILE A 13 4.26 5.13 -6.30
CA ILE A 13 3.43 5.99 -5.47
C ILE A 13 3.10 7.20 -6.33
N ASP A 14 1.85 7.29 -6.80
CA ASP A 14 1.43 8.34 -7.73
C ASP A 14 1.09 9.63 -6.99
N THR A 15 0.39 9.52 -5.87
CA THR A 15 0.04 10.67 -5.02
C THR A 15 0.06 10.27 -3.55
N MET A 16 0.39 11.24 -2.69
CA MET A 16 0.26 11.08 -1.24
C MET A 16 0.04 12.47 -0.62
N VAL A 17 -1.16 12.71 -0.12
CA VAL A 17 -1.54 14.02 0.42
C VAL A 17 -2.71 13.89 1.39
N SER A 18 -2.62 14.61 2.49
CA SER A 18 -3.74 14.78 3.45
C SER A 18 -4.38 13.48 3.92
N GLY A 19 -3.58 12.45 4.15
CA GLY A 19 -4.07 11.16 4.65
C GLY A 19 -4.62 10.24 3.56
N ALA A 20 -4.35 10.54 2.31
CA ALA A 20 -4.76 9.71 1.18
C ALA A 20 -3.59 9.42 0.26
N SER A 21 -3.64 8.32 -0.45
CA SER A 21 -2.63 7.98 -1.45
C SER A 21 -3.24 7.23 -2.63
N VAL A 22 -2.55 7.30 -3.75
CA VAL A 22 -2.80 6.44 -4.90
C VAL A 22 -1.47 5.81 -5.29
N CYS A 23 -1.45 4.49 -5.34
CA CYS A 23 -0.32 3.71 -5.82
C CYS A 23 -0.76 2.89 -7.03
N SER A 24 0.17 2.51 -7.88
CA SER A 24 -0.17 1.74 -9.07
C SER A 24 0.97 0.82 -9.49
N LEU A 25 0.63 -0.15 -10.33
CA LEU A 25 1.57 -1.12 -10.84
C LEU A 25 1.00 -1.70 -12.14
N VAL A 26 1.83 -1.74 -13.18
CA VAL A 26 1.47 -2.43 -14.43
C VAL A 26 1.93 -3.89 -14.29
N ILE A 27 0.99 -4.82 -14.42
CA ILE A 27 1.28 -6.24 -14.24
C ILE A 27 2.27 -6.72 -15.30
N ASN A 28 3.37 -7.29 -14.86
CA ASN A 28 4.36 -7.96 -15.69
C ASN A 28 4.35 -9.45 -15.35
N PRO A 29 3.93 -10.33 -16.29
CA PRO A 29 3.84 -11.76 -16.00
C PRO A 29 5.12 -12.40 -15.46
N GLU A 30 6.29 -11.89 -15.89
CA GLU A 30 7.57 -12.44 -15.44
C GLU A 30 7.95 -12.05 -14.02
N LYS A 31 7.36 -10.97 -13.49
CA LYS A 31 7.66 -10.47 -12.14
C LYS A 31 6.54 -10.70 -11.15
N HIS A 32 5.29 -10.67 -11.61
CA HIS A 32 4.13 -10.53 -10.73
C HIS A 32 3.22 -11.75 -10.72
N HIS A 33 3.38 -12.70 -11.65
CA HIS A 33 2.53 -13.88 -11.71
C HIS A 33 2.94 -14.95 -10.71
N ASN A 34 1.94 -15.69 -10.22
CA ASN A 34 2.17 -16.93 -9.48
C ASN A 34 2.22 -18.11 -10.48
N PRO A 35 2.45 -19.37 -10.02
CA PRO A 35 2.51 -20.51 -10.92
C PRO A 35 1.24 -20.80 -11.71
N HIS A 36 0.10 -20.21 -11.32
CA HIS A 36 -1.17 -20.40 -12.04
C HIS A 36 -1.38 -19.37 -13.15
N GLY A 37 -0.41 -18.47 -13.39
CA GLY A 37 -0.50 -17.45 -14.43
C GLY A 37 -1.43 -16.30 -14.08
N ILE A 38 -1.66 -16.06 -12.81
CA ILE A 38 -2.40 -14.88 -12.32
C ILE A 38 -1.50 -14.08 -11.38
N THR A 39 -1.87 -12.83 -11.15
CA THR A 39 -1.10 -11.95 -10.26
C THR A 39 -1.02 -12.56 -8.87
N ASP A 40 0.19 -12.66 -8.33
CA ASP A 40 0.40 -13.17 -6.99
C ASP A 40 -0.25 -12.26 -5.95
N GLY A 41 -0.87 -12.87 -4.93
CA GLY A 41 -1.52 -12.12 -3.87
C GLY A 41 -0.59 -11.16 -3.13
N SER A 42 0.70 -11.47 -3.06
CA SER A 42 1.70 -10.61 -2.43
C SER A 42 1.85 -9.27 -3.16
N VAL A 43 1.56 -9.21 -4.45
CA VAL A 43 1.57 -7.95 -5.22
C VAL A 43 0.46 -7.02 -4.73
N PHE A 44 -0.74 -7.55 -4.52
CA PHE A 44 -1.85 -6.79 -3.94
C PHE A 44 -1.52 -6.31 -2.53
N PHE A 45 -0.92 -7.18 -1.73
CA PHE A 45 -0.50 -6.84 -0.38
C PHE A 45 0.53 -5.71 -0.38
N ALA A 46 1.51 -5.78 -1.27
CA ALA A 46 2.53 -4.73 -1.41
C ALA A 46 1.91 -3.38 -1.77
N LEU A 47 0.94 -3.37 -2.68
CA LEU A 47 0.22 -2.15 -3.05
C LEU A 47 -0.55 -1.58 -1.85
N ALA A 48 -1.25 -2.43 -1.11
CA ALA A 48 -2.03 -2.01 0.05
C ALA A 48 -1.12 -1.44 1.14
N ASP A 49 -0.05 -2.15 1.50
CA ASP A 49 0.88 -1.72 2.54
C ASP A 49 1.58 -0.43 2.17
N THR A 50 2.11 -0.36 0.95
CA THR A 50 2.78 0.85 0.46
C THR A 50 1.82 2.04 0.42
N GLY A 51 0.59 1.82 -0.04
CA GLY A 51 -0.43 2.86 -0.07
C GLY A 51 -0.77 3.38 1.33
N MET A 52 -0.87 2.48 2.31
CA MET A 52 -1.14 2.86 3.70
C MET A 52 0.02 3.64 4.30
N VAL A 53 1.27 3.20 4.07
CA VAL A 53 2.45 3.94 4.54
C VAL A 53 2.48 5.34 3.93
N ALA A 54 2.25 5.46 2.62
CA ALA A 54 2.25 6.75 1.94
C ALA A 54 1.15 7.67 2.45
N ALA A 55 -0.07 7.15 2.62
CA ALA A 55 -1.19 7.94 3.14
C ALA A 55 -0.90 8.44 4.55
N LEU A 56 -0.42 7.57 5.43
CA LEU A 56 -0.11 7.95 6.81
C LEU A 56 1.07 8.92 6.87
N ALA A 57 2.13 8.68 6.10
CA ALA A 57 3.30 9.55 6.07
C ALA A 57 2.95 10.99 5.68
N SER A 58 1.92 11.18 4.87
CA SER A 58 1.49 12.51 4.43
C SER A 58 0.96 13.38 5.58
N VAL A 59 0.65 12.79 6.73
CA VAL A 59 0.13 13.52 7.90
C VAL A 59 1.01 13.36 9.15
N LEU A 60 2.15 12.68 9.03
CA LEU A 60 3.08 12.54 10.15
C LEU A 60 3.89 13.82 10.34
N ALA A 61 4.25 14.09 11.60
CA ALA A 61 5.21 15.15 11.93
C ALA A 61 6.63 14.72 11.52
N ALA A 62 7.54 15.70 11.42
CA ALA A 62 8.91 15.47 10.97
C ALA A 62 9.68 14.45 11.83
N ASN A 63 9.32 14.35 13.13
CA ASN A 63 9.96 13.44 14.06
C ASN A 63 9.19 12.12 14.24
N GLU A 64 8.16 11.89 13.44
CA GLU A 64 7.37 10.67 13.53
C GLU A 64 7.66 9.73 12.38
N ILE A 65 7.62 8.43 12.70
CA ILE A 65 7.65 7.35 11.71
C ILE A 65 6.49 6.42 11.97
N CYS A 66 6.14 5.62 10.99
CA CYS A 66 5.08 4.61 11.16
C CYS A 66 5.62 3.22 10.83
N MET A 67 5.00 2.23 11.46
CA MET A 67 5.31 0.83 11.21
C MET A 67 4.03 0.02 11.14
N THR A 68 3.95 -0.88 10.17
CA THR A 68 2.80 -1.78 10.00
C THR A 68 2.70 -2.71 11.20
N ILE A 69 1.50 -2.78 11.81
CA ILE A 69 1.19 -3.77 12.85
C ILE A 69 0.50 -4.95 12.22
N GLU A 70 -0.57 -4.70 11.47
CA GLU A 70 -1.41 -5.73 10.91
C GLU A 70 -2.10 -5.20 9.66
N ILE A 71 -2.21 -6.04 8.63
CA ILE A 71 -3.03 -5.76 7.46
C ILE A 71 -3.83 -7.02 7.16
N LYS A 72 -5.15 -6.85 7.10
CA LYS A 72 -6.07 -7.87 6.61
C LYS A 72 -6.47 -7.51 5.21
N ILE A 73 -6.35 -8.46 4.28
CA ILE A 73 -6.72 -8.25 2.89
C ILE A 73 -7.71 -9.33 2.44
N ASN A 74 -8.72 -8.90 1.69
CA ASN A 74 -9.67 -9.78 1.04
C ASN A 74 -9.50 -9.67 -0.46
N TYR A 75 -9.37 -10.82 -1.14
CA TYR A 75 -9.20 -10.91 -2.58
C TYR A 75 -10.52 -11.29 -3.21
N PHE A 76 -10.99 -10.51 -4.17
CA PHE A 76 -12.31 -10.73 -4.78
C PHE A 76 -12.20 -11.29 -6.19
N LYS A 77 -11.19 -10.88 -6.96
CA LYS A 77 -11.01 -11.30 -8.34
C LYS A 77 -9.54 -11.49 -8.68
N ALA A 78 -9.27 -12.52 -9.49
CA ALA A 78 -7.94 -12.72 -10.06
C ALA A 78 -7.70 -11.73 -11.20
N THR A 79 -6.43 -11.32 -11.38
CA THR A 79 -6.01 -10.46 -12.49
C THR A 79 -4.83 -11.10 -13.19
N ARG A 80 -4.65 -10.80 -14.48
CA ARG A 80 -3.58 -11.38 -15.30
C ARG A 80 -2.74 -10.32 -15.99
N GLN A 81 -3.32 -9.18 -16.28
CA GLN A 81 -2.67 -8.12 -17.05
C GLN A 81 -3.30 -6.77 -16.75
N GLY A 82 -2.68 -5.73 -17.23
CA GLY A 82 -3.18 -4.37 -17.10
C GLY A 82 -2.62 -3.67 -15.89
N LYS A 83 -3.23 -2.55 -15.54
CA LYS A 83 -2.78 -1.71 -14.43
C LYS A 83 -3.63 -1.94 -13.19
N LEU A 84 -2.96 -2.21 -12.09
CA LEU A 84 -3.59 -2.23 -10.77
C LEU A 84 -3.43 -0.85 -10.13
N THR A 85 -4.50 -0.35 -9.55
CA THR A 85 -4.51 0.93 -8.84
C THR A 85 -4.99 0.70 -7.41
N CYS A 86 -4.27 1.26 -6.45
CA CYS A 86 -4.61 1.17 -5.04
C CYS A 86 -4.94 2.56 -4.52
N GLN A 87 -6.16 2.73 -4.03
CA GLN A 87 -6.61 3.97 -3.40
C GLN A 87 -6.68 3.73 -1.90
N THR A 88 -5.94 4.52 -1.14
CA THR A 88 -5.87 4.38 0.31
C THR A 88 -6.31 5.66 1.00
N GLU A 89 -7.02 5.49 2.10
CA GLU A 89 -7.41 6.60 2.96
C GLU A 89 -7.15 6.28 4.43
N LEU A 90 -6.77 7.32 5.15
CA LEU A 90 -6.66 7.28 6.61
C LEU A 90 -8.07 7.32 7.20
N ILE A 91 -8.44 6.28 7.94
CA ILE A 91 -9.76 6.19 8.59
C ILE A 91 -9.73 6.89 9.94
N HIS A 92 -8.69 6.63 10.73
CA HIS A 92 -8.54 7.21 12.05
C HIS A 92 -7.07 7.32 12.39
N ARG A 93 -6.69 8.48 12.94
CA ARG A 93 -5.36 8.65 13.49
C ARG A 93 -5.44 9.00 14.96
N GLY A 94 -4.96 8.09 15.81
CA GLY A 94 -4.74 8.35 17.21
C GLY A 94 -3.33 8.88 17.46
N LYS A 95 -2.95 8.99 18.74
CA LYS A 95 -1.63 9.47 19.12
C LYS A 95 -0.52 8.50 18.74
N THR A 96 -0.76 7.19 18.93
CA THR A 96 0.23 6.13 18.70
C THR A 96 -0.22 5.06 17.73
N LEU A 97 -1.48 5.09 17.30
CA LEU A 97 -2.06 4.12 16.39
C LEU A 97 -2.87 4.80 15.31
N ALA A 98 -2.87 4.20 14.13
CA ALA A 98 -3.69 4.67 13.01
C ALA A 98 -4.33 3.49 12.30
N ASN A 99 -5.50 3.72 11.73
CA ASN A 99 -6.22 2.73 10.92
C ASN A 99 -6.43 3.28 9.52
N LEU A 100 -6.16 2.44 8.52
CA LEU A 100 -6.24 2.82 7.11
C LEU A 100 -6.99 1.75 6.32
N GLN A 101 -7.54 2.17 5.20
CA GLN A 101 -8.24 1.28 4.27
C GLN A 101 -7.70 1.49 2.87
N SER A 102 -7.44 0.38 2.18
CA SER A 102 -7.03 0.38 0.77
C SER A 102 -8.04 -0.37 -0.07
N LYS A 103 -8.38 0.20 -1.23
CA LYS A 103 -9.20 -0.45 -2.24
C LYS A 103 -8.35 -0.60 -3.50
N LEU A 104 -8.31 -1.82 -4.03
CA LEU A 104 -7.49 -2.14 -5.21
C LEU A 104 -8.39 -2.41 -6.39
N PHE A 105 -8.06 -1.78 -7.51
CA PHE A 105 -8.86 -1.82 -8.73
C PHE A 105 -8.04 -2.33 -9.90
N SER A 106 -8.71 -3.08 -10.78
CA SER A 106 -8.24 -3.37 -12.13
C SER A 106 -9.19 -2.67 -13.09
N GLY A 107 -8.74 -1.55 -13.66
CA GLY A 107 -9.65 -0.63 -14.33
C GLY A 107 -10.64 -0.06 -13.33
N ASP A 108 -11.94 -0.23 -13.58
CA ASP A 108 -13.01 0.23 -12.69
C ASP A 108 -13.53 -0.88 -11.74
N LYS A 109 -12.93 -2.08 -11.80
CA LYS A 109 -13.40 -3.22 -10.99
C LYS A 109 -12.62 -3.31 -9.69
N LEU A 110 -13.34 -3.39 -8.57
CA LEU A 110 -12.75 -3.64 -7.26
C LEU A 110 -12.30 -5.11 -7.20
N VAL A 111 -11.00 -5.34 -7.07
CA VAL A 111 -10.42 -6.69 -7.07
C VAL A 111 -9.93 -7.15 -5.71
N ALA A 112 -9.68 -6.21 -4.79
CA ALA A 112 -9.28 -6.52 -3.42
C ALA A 112 -9.53 -5.31 -2.52
N GLN A 113 -9.60 -5.58 -1.22
CA GLN A 113 -9.75 -4.53 -0.21
C GLN A 113 -8.96 -4.93 1.04
N ALA A 114 -8.31 -3.96 1.65
CA ALA A 114 -7.50 -4.19 2.84
C ALA A 114 -7.83 -3.18 3.93
N ASN A 115 -7.67 -3.61 5.17
CA ASN A 115 -7.72 -2.74 6.34
C ASN A 115 -6.46 -2.98 7.14
N GLY A 116 -5.82 -1.90 7.58
CA GLY A 116 -4.57 -1.98 8.29
C GLY A 116 -4.51 -1.15 9.55
N SER A 117 -3.66 -1.59 10.46
CA SER A 117 -3.33 -0.88 11.70
C SER A 117 -1.84 -0.61 11.71
N PHE A 118 -1.48 0.60 12.10
CA PHE A 118 -0.09 1.07 12.09
C PHE A 118 0.25 1.68 13.44
N ALA A 119 1.50 1.48 13.88
CA ALA A 119 2.06 2.19 15.02
C ALA A 119 2.68 3.50 14.54
N ILE A 120 2.51 4.55 15.34
CA ILE A 120 3.18 5.83 15.14
C ILE A 120 4.20 5.97 16.24
N LEU A 121 5.47 6.14 15.84
CA LEU A 121 6.60 6.17 16.76
C LEU A 121 7.39 7.46 16.55
N GLU A 122 8.09 7.89 17.59
CA GLU A 122 9.08 8.96 17.42
C GLU A 122 10.33 8.40 16.77
N ALA A 123 10.82 9.08 15.75
CA ALA A 123 12.07 8.74 15.11
C ALA A 123 13.21 8.96 16.13
N ARG A 124 14.05 7.93 16.34
CA ARG A 124 15.21 8.08 17.20
C ARG A 124 16.22 9.02 16.55
N ASN A 125 16.63 9.99 17.32
CA ASN A 125 17.72 10.85 16.93
C ASN A 125 19.02 10.15 17.35
N GLU A 126 19.58 9.33 16.45
CA GLU A 126 20.89 8.73 16.67
C GLU A 126 21.93 9.76 16.26
N GLY A 127 22.25 10.59 17.20
CA GLY A 127 23.29 11.59 17.01
C GLY A 127 24.67 11.01 17.15
#